data_6ef425de48dd3ee50a09a066f9cb4438
#
_entry.id   6ef425de48dd3ee50a09a066f9cb4438
#
_cell.length_a   1.000
_cell.length_b   1.000
_cell.length_c   1.000
_cell.angle_alpha   90.00
_cell.angle_beta   90.00
_cell.angle_gamma   90.00
#
_symmetry.space_group_name_H-M   'P 1'
#
loop_
_entity.id
_entity.type
_entity.pdbx_description
1 polymer ?
#
loop_
_entity_poly.entity_id
_entity_poly.type
_entity_poly.pdbx_seq_one_letter_code
_entity_poly.pdbx_strand_id
1 'polypeptide(L)'
;TMTEIGKHAAHMYYGRRHDKAYFQGCSTGGRMALIEAQRFPDDYDAIISGAPVYNLRTQLAEIYRDWIFAQPGAAITSAQIALVHDAVLASCDITDGVGDGVVGDPKACGFDPAILECKAGQSGNSCLTSAQVTAFRRQYEEVKGTGGITNIFPYTRGSEPGWSQYTNVTADPVKAAAVRNLDLRAAMFGGPNFDFAKFDPVRDTTHARSVNFAKYYEADNPDIPPFLAKGGKLILWHGLDDPAPSPWGTVDYYERVQKAVGPQAASSVRLFLAPGVRHCGGGPGANTFDLLAPLDEWVKHGTAPDRISARRVAPPETPLAPMSRPLCAYPARPSYVGNGDVNDERSFVCR
;
A
#
# COMPACT_ATOMS: atom_id res chain seq x y z
N THR A 1 24.37 -3.31 16.57
CA THR A 1 23.05 -3.62 15.97
C THR A 1 23.12 -4.88 15.11
N MET A 2 21.96 -5.38 14.62
CA MET A 2 21.92 -6.52 13.69
C MET A 2 22.68 -6.23 12.39
N THR A 3 22.55 -5.02 11.85
CA THR A 3 23.26 -4.52 10.65
C THR A 3 24.77 -4.60 10.83
N GLU A 4 25.30 -4.08 11.91
CA GLU A 4 26.75 -4.09 12.20
C GLU A 4 27.27 -5.52 12.37
N ILE A 5 26.54 -6.38 13.08
CA ILE A 5 26.90 -7.79 13.25
C ILE A 5 26.88 -8.50 11.90
N GLY A 6 25.88 -8.29 11.07
CA GLY A 6 25.78 -8.86 9.73
C GLY A 6 26.93 -8.45 8.82
N LYS A 7 27.27 -7.14 8.80
CA LYS A 7 28.41 -6.63 8.05
C LYS A 7 29.75 -7.20 8.55
N HIS A 8 29.89 -7.34 9.87
CA HIS A 8 31.08 -7.96 10.47
C HIS A 8 31.20 -9.45 10.10
N ALA A 9 30.09 -10.22 10.21
CA ALA A 9 30.07 -11.61 9.82
C ALA A 9 30.43 -11.82 8.34
N ALA A 10 29.88 -10.99 7.45
CA ALA A 10 30.23 -11.01 6.04
C ALA A 10 31.71 -10.72 5.81
N HIS A 11 32.27 -9.72 6.51
CA HIS A 11 33.70 -9.41 6.45
C HIS A 11 34.56 -10.59 6.90
N MET A 12 34.21 -11.22 8.01
CA MET A 12 34.94 -12.38 8.54
C MET A 12 34.89 -13.58 7.57
N TYR A 13 33.73 -13.82 6.95
CA TYR A 13 33.55 -14.93 6.02
C TYR A 13 34.29 -14.74 4.69
N TYR A 14 34.22 -13.53 4.10
CA TYR A 14 34.80 -13.25 2.79
C TYR A 14 36.23 -12.69 2.83
N GLY A 15 36.78 -12.41 4.01
CA GLY A 15 38.12 -11.85 4.21
C GLY A 15 38.27 -10.39 3.71
N ARG A 16 37.19 -9.74 3.31
CA ARG A 16 37.16 -8.34 2.86
C ARG A 16 35.85 -7.65 3.25
N ARG A 17 35.87 -6.33 3.32
CA ARG A 17 34.65 -5.54 3.51
C ARG A 17 33.78 -5.62 2.27
N HIS A 18 32.46 -5.51 2.47
CA HIS A 18 31.51 -5.30 1.37
C HIS A 18 31.78 -3.96 0.66
N ASP A 19 31.52 -3.91 -0.64
CA ASP A 19 31.65 -2.67 -1.41
C ASP A 19 30.37 -1.83 -1.29
N LYS A 20 29.22 -2.47 -1.23
CA LYS A 20 27.89 -1.87 -1.08
C LYS A 20 27.03 -2.66 -0.11
N ALA A 21 26.13 -1.97 0.56
CA ALA A 21 25.15 -2.54 1.45
C ALA A 21 23.75 -2.04 1.08
N TYR A 22 22.81 -2.96 0.86
CA TYR A 22 21.44 -2.63 0.49
C TYR A 22 20.45 -3.18 1.50
N PHE A 23 19.38 -2.43 1.77
CA PHE A 23 18.25 -2.89 2.57
C PHE A 23 17.02 -3.05 1.67
N GLN A 24 16.35 -4.17 1.78
CA GLN A 24 15.08 -4.41 1.11
C GLN A 24 14.07 -4.99 2.11
N GLY A 25 12.89 -4.38 2.18
CA GLY A 25 11.83 -4.87 3.03
C GLY A 25 10.45 -4.44 2.55
N CYS A 26 9.42 -5.21 2.93
CA CYS A 26 8.02 -4.92 2.63
C CYS A 26 7.21 -4.93 3.93
N SER A 27 6.09 -4.17 3.97
CA SER A 27 5.21 -4.09 5.14
C SER A 27 5.94 -3.49 6.36
N THR A 28 6.03 -4.22 7.46
CA THR A 28 6.90 -3.86 8.61
C THR A 28 8.37 -3.73 8.19
N GLY A 29 8.83 -4.58 7.26
CA GLY A 29 10.17 -4.46 6.66
C GLY A 29 10.32 -3.17 5.84
N GLY A 30 9.27 -2.72 5.16
CA GLY A 30 9.22 -1.42 4.48
C GLY A 30 9.33 -0.24 5.48
N ARG A 31 8.68 -0.35 6.64
CA ARG A 31 8.86 0.61 7.75
C ARG A 31 10.29 0.59 8.28
N MET A 32 10.87 -0.59 8.49
CA MET A 32 12.28 -0.72 8.92
C MET A 32 13.21 -0.05 7.91
N ALA A 33 12.98 -0.27 6.62
CA ALA A 33 13.72 0.38 5.53
C ALA A 33 13.70 1.92 5.64
N LEU A 34 12.54 2.51 5.92
CA LEU A 34 12.42 3.95 6.14
C LEU A 34 13.10 4.42 7.42
N ILE A 35 13.05 3.61 8.50
CA ILE A 35 13.79 3.92 9.75
C ILE A 35 15.30 3.96 9.48
N GLU A 36 15.83 3.04 8.68
CA GLU A 36 17.25 3.05 8.30
C GLU A 36 17.62 4.34 7.58
N ALA A 37 16.84 4.75 6.58
CA ALA A 37 17.09 6.02 5.87
C ALA A 37 17.03 7.25 6.79
N GLN A 38 16.12 7.25 7.78
CA GLN A 38 15.83 8.40 8.64
C GLN A 38 16.76 8.50 9.85
N ARG A 39 17.09 7.36 10.47
CA ARG A 39 17.78 7.34 11.77
C ARG A 39 19.19 6.75 11.72
N PHE A 40 19.48 5.95 10.70
CA PHE A 40 20.76 5.26 10.52
C PHE A 40 21.31 5.45 9.11
N PRO A 41 21.49 6.70 8.67
CA PRO A 41 21.80 7.03 7.27
C PRO A 41 23.14 6.46 6.79
N ASP A 42 23.99 6.00 7.70
CA ASP A 42 25.31 5.41 7.42
C ASP A 42 25.26 3.90 7.18
N ASP A 43 24.14 3.25 7.46
CA ASP A 43 24.09 1.80 7.46
C ASP A 43 23.97 1.19 6.07
N TYR A 44 23.32 1.88 5.13
CA TYR A 44 23.08 1.34 3.78
C TYR A 44 23.35 2.38 2.69
N ASP A 45 23.86 1.91 1.55
CA ASP A 45 24.07 2.73 0.35
C ASP A 45 22.78 2.96 -0.41
N ALA A 46 21.85 1.99 -0.37
CA ALA A 46 20.55 2.13 -0.99
C ALA A 46 19.47 1.26 -0.31
N ILE A 47 18.21 1.67 -0.48
CA ILE A 47 17.08 1.14 0.26
C ILE A 47 15.91 0.91 -0.68
N ILE A 48 15.24 -0.25 -0.54
CA ILE A 48 13.95 -0.56 -1.13
C ILE A 48 12.92 -0.71 -0.02
N SER A 49 11.91 0.15 -0.02
CA SER A 49 10.80 0.13 0.93
C SER A 49 9.49 -0.19 0.20
N GLY A 50 8.96 -1.38 0.41
CA GLY A 50 7.72 -1.85 -0.22
C GLY A 50 6.54 -1.77 0.74
N ALA A 51 5.37 -1.32 0.25
CA ALA A 51 4.10 -1.29 0.98
C ALA A 51 4.27 -0.96 2.48
N PRO A 52 4.97 0.13 2.84
CA PRO A 52 5.42 0.37 4.21
C PRO A 52 4.24 0.65 5.15
N VAL A 53 4.22 -0.05 6.28
CA VAL A 53 3.35 0.29 7.42
C VAL A 53 4.09 1.32 8.28
N TYR A 54 4.30 2.50 7.73
CA TYR A 54 5.33 3.45 8.20
C TYR A 54 4.94 4.32 9.39
N ASN A 55 3.65 4.34 9.77
CA ASN A 55 3.20 5.08 10.94
C ASN A 55 2.00 4.40 11.62
N LEU A 56 1.63 4.87 12.82
CA LEU A 56 0.50 4.32 13.57
C LEU A 56 -0.84 4.55 12.89
N ARG A 57 -0.97 5.57 12.06
CA ARG A 57 -2.20 5.84 11.29
C ARG A 57 -2.51 4.72 10.30
N THR A 58 -1.49 4.07 9.73
CA THR A 58 -1.68 2.90 8.86
C THR A 58 -2.26 1.71 9.63
N GLN A 59 -1.91 1.55 10.90
CA GLN A 59 -2.50 0.54 11.78
C GLN A 59 -3.93 0.90 12.22
N LEU A 60 -4.18 2.17 12.47
CA LEU A 60 -5.53 2.66 12.78
C LEU A 60 -6.51 2.50 11.64
N ALA A 61 -6.03 2.49 10.41
CA ALA A 61 -6.87 2.25 9.25
C ALA A 61 -7.55 0.87 9.32
N GLU A 62 -6.87 -0.19 9.78
CA GLU A 62 -7.47 -1.50 9.98
C GLU A 62 -8.58 -1.46 11.04
N ILE A 63 -8.31 -0.78 12.17
CA ILE A 63 -9.29 -0.60 13.26
C ILE A 63 -10.53 0.16 12.77
N TYR A 64 -10.32 1.24 12.02
CA TYR A 64 -11.41 2.03 11.45
C TYR A 64 -12.26 1.21 10.48
N ARG A 65 -11.64 0.39 9.67
CA ARG A 65 -12.33 -0.47 8.69
C ARG A 65 -13.17 -1.53 9.38
N ASP A 66 -12.63 -2.19 10.42
CA ASP A 66 -13.40 -3.10 11.27
C ASP A 66 -14.61 -2.41 11.91
N TRP A 67 -14.40 -1.19 12.41
CA TRP A 67 -15.47 -0.38 13.01
C TRP A 67 -16.57 -0.02 12.01
N ILE A 68 -16.25 0.28 10.75
CA ILE A 68 -17.26 0.55 9.71
C ILE A 68 -18.19 -0.64 9.52
N PHE A 69 -17.64 -1.84 9.35
CA PHE A 69 -18.45 -3.04 9.10
C PHE A 69 -19.15 -3.57 10.36
N ALA A 70 -18.71 -3.16 11.54
CA ALA A 70 -19.40 -3.45 12.81
C ALA A 70 -20.64 -2.56 13.06
N GLN A 71 -20.86 -1.52 12.24
CA GLN A 71 -22.07 -0.71 12.38
C GLN A 71 -23.34 -1.52 12.05
N PRO A 72 -24.50 -1.20 12.66
CA PRO A 72 -25.73 -1.92 12.43
C PRO A 72 -26.08 -2.05 10.94
N GLY A 73 -26.24 -3.28 10.45
CA GLY A 73 -26.59 -3.58 9.06
C GLY A 73 -25.48 -3.38 8.03
N ALA A 74 -24.24 -3.03 8.45
CA ALA A 74 -23.12 -2.75 7.56
C ALA A 74 -22.29 -4.00 7.21
N ALA A 75 -22.41 -5.10 7.96
CA ALA A 75 -21.69 -6.34 7.67
C ALA A 75 -21.97 -6.86 6.26
N ILE A 76 -20.95 -7.37 5.59
CA ILE A 76 -21.03 -7.86 4.20
C ILE A 76 -20.56 -9.30 4.09
N THR A 77 -21.05 -10.00 3.08
CA THR A 77 -20.65 -11.36 2.74
C THR A 77 -19.57 -11.38 1.66
N SER A 78 -18.88 -12.51 1.51
CA SER A 78 -17.92 -12.69 0.40
C SER A 78 -18.59 -12.55 -0.97
N ALA A 79 -19.86 -12.96 -1.11
CA ALA A 79 -20.60 -12.79 -2.35
C ALA A 79 -20.89 -11.31 -2.66
N GLN A 80 -21.14 -10.48 -1.65
CA GLN A 80 -21.32 -9.05 -1.83
C GLN A 80 -19.99 -8.34 -2.13
N ILE A 81 -18.87 -8.82 -1.59
CA ILE A 81 -17.52 -8.34 -2.00
C ILE A 81 -17.30 -8.62 -3.49
N ALA A 82 -17.59 -9.84 -3.95
CA ALA A 82 -17.48 -10.21 -5.35
C ALA A 82 -18.39 -9.34 -6.24
N LEU A 83 -19.66 -9.15 -5.84
CA LEU A 83 -20.61 -8.30 -6.53
C LEU A 83 -20.09 -6.86 -6.72
N VAL A 84 -19.51 -6.28 -5.67
CA VAL A 84 -18.94 -4.92 -5.75
C VAL A 84 -17.71 -4.90 -6.63
N HIS A 85 -16.81 -5.88 -6.48
CA HIS A 85 -15.60 -5.98 -7.31
C HIS A 85 -15.91 -6.12 -8.80
N ASP A 86 -16.86 -6.98 -9.16
CA ASP A 86 -17.31 -7.14 -10.55
C ASP A 86 -17.86 -5.82 -11.12
N ALA A 87 -18.62 -5.06 -10.31
CA ALA A 87 -19.13 -3.76 -10.72
C ALA A 87 -18.03 -2.68 -10.82
N VAL A 88 -17.01 -2.74 -9.96
CA VAL A 88 -15.81 -1.90 -10.05
C VAL A 88 -15.08 -2.19 -11.35
N LEU A 89 -14.81 -3.46 -11.69
CA LEU A 89 -14.17 -3.83 -12.95
C LEU A 89 -15.00 -3.39 -14.15
N ALA A 90 -16.31 -3.65 -14.16
CA ALA A 90 -17.20 -3.22 -15.23
C ALA A 90 -17.16 -1.69 -15.47
N SER A 91 -16.92 -0.91 -14.42
CA SER A 91 -16.89 0.55 -14.48
C SER A 91 -15.50 1.12 -14.80
N CYS A 92 -14.43 0.45 -14.41
CA CYS A 92 -13.12 1.07 -14.29
C CYS A 92 -11.95 0.31 -14.96
N ASP A 93 -12.13 -0.97 -15.32
CA ASP A 93 -11.07 -1.78 -15.92
C ASP A 93 -10.50 -1.11 -17.19
N ILE A 94 -11.39 -0.59 -18.05
CA ILE A 94 -11.02 0.04 -19.32
C ILE A 94 -10.40 1.44 -19.19
N THR A 95 -10.31 2.02 -18.01
CA THR A 95 -9.88 3.42 -17.83
C THR A 95 -8.43 3.69 -18.22
N ASP A 96 -7.57 2.68 -18.23
CA ASP A 96 -6.19 2.74 -18.70
C ASP A 96 -6.02 2.33 -20.19
N GLY A 97 -7.14 1.99 -20.86
CA GLY A 97 -7.19 1.59 -22.26
C GLY A 97 -7.19 0.07 -22.50
N VAL A 98 -7.23 -0.74 -21.44
CA VAL A 98 -7.22 -2.21 -21.51
C VAL A 98 -8.26 -2.80 -20.57
N GLY A 99 -9.01 -3.82 -21.05
CA GLY A 99 -9.88 -4.64 -20.21
C GLY A 99 -9.16 -5.94 -19.85
N ASP A 100 -8.42 -5.97 -18.76
CA ASP A 100 -7.57 -7.10 -18.38
C ASP A 100 -7.82 -7.64 -16.94
N GLY A 101 -8.89 -7.16 -16.31
CA GLY A 101 -9.29 -7.52 -14.95
C GLY A 101 -8.48 -6.79 -13.87
N VAL A 102 -7.84 -5.66 -14.23
CA VAL A 102 -7.05 -4.84 -13.33
C VAL A 102 -7.47 -3.37 -13.43
N VAL A 103 -7.75 -2.74 -12.31
CA VAL A 103 -7.97 -1.28 -12.30
C VAL A 103 -6.62 -0.57 -12.35
N GLY A 104 -6.19 -0.18 -13.56
CA GLY A 104 -4.88 0.43 -13.81
C GLY A 104 -4.76 1.84 -13.23
N ASP A 105 -5.87 2.59 -13.16
CA ASP A 105 -5.95 3.93 -12.55
C ASP A 105 -7.10 4.04 -11.54
N PRO A 106 -6.91 3.60 -10.29
CA PRO A 106 -7.96 3.69 -9.27
C PRO A 106 -8.41 5.13 -8.93
N LYS A 107 -7.56 6.14 -9.21
CA LYS A 107 -7.94 7.55 -9.01
C LYS A 107 -8.97 8.03 -10.03
N ALA A 108 -8.89 7.53 -11.25
CA ALA A 108 -9.85 7.86 -12.31
C ALA A 108 -11.15 7.05 -12.20
N CYS A 109 -11.20 6.03 -11.34
CA CYS A 109 -12.36 5.16 -11.20
C CYS A 109 -13.50 5.88 -10.47
N GLY A 110 -14.58 6.17 -11.19
CA GLY A 110 -15.77 6.86 -10.67
C GLY A 110 -16.85 5.94 -10.10
N PHE A 111 -16.58 4.66 -9.86
CA PHE A 111 -17.56 3.73 -9.32
C PHE A 111 -18.15 4.19 -7.99
N ASP A 112 -19.50 4.17 -7.88
CA ASP A 112 -20.24 4.40 -6.63
C ASP A 112 -21.07 3.16 -6.29
N PRO A 113 -20.90 2.56 -5.09
CA PRO A 113 -21.65 1.37 -4.67
C PRO A 113 -23.17 1.56 -4.62
N ALA A 114 -23.69 2.78 -4.66
CA ALA A 114 -25.13 3.04 -4.72
C ALA A 114 -25.82 2.43 -5.94
N ILE A 115 -25.11 2.18 -7.03
CA ILE A 115 -25.69 1.50 -8.21
C ILE A 115 -26.13 0.06 -7.92
N LEU A 116 -25.61 -0.52 -6.84
CA LEU A 116 -25.93 -1.86 -6.37
C LEU A 116 -26.94 -1.88 -5.23
N GLU A 117 -27.51 -0.72 -4.86
CA GLU A 117 -28.47 -0.66 -3.76
C GLU A 117 -29.74 -1.48 -4.07
N CYS A 118 -30.22 -2.24 -3.07
CA CYS A 118 -31.41 -3.06 -3.19
C CYS A 118 -32.63 -2.22 -3.52
N LYS A 119 -33.38 -2.61 -4.56
CA LYS A 119 -34.69 -2.05 -4.87
C LYS A 119 -35.76 -2.63 -3.95
N ALA A 120 -36.92 -1.99 -3.90
CA ALA A 120 -38.05 -2.48 -3.10
C ALA A 120 -38.34 -3.96 -3.39
N GLY A 121 -38.37 -4.76 -2.33
CA GLY A 121 -38.60 -6.23 -2.40
C GLY A 121 -37.35 -7.06 -2.74
N GLN A 122 -36.19 -6.45 -2.96
CA GLN A 122 -34.91 -7.14 -3.14
C GLN A 122 -34.17 -7.28 -1.80
N SER A 123 -33.44 -8.37 -1.64
CA SER A 123 -32.59 -8.65 -0.47
C SER A 123 -31.54 -9.71 -0.80
N GLY A 124 -30.62 -9.96 0.13
CA GLY A 124 -29.60 -11.00 0.03
C GLY A 124 -28.34 -10.54 -0.69
N ASN A 125 -27.64 -11.49 -1.34
CA ASN A 125 -26.29 -11.27 -1.86
C ASN A 125 -26.24 -10.59 -3.24
N SER A 126 -27.39 -10.36 -3.89
CA SER A 126 -27.48 -9.78 -5.23
C SER A 126 -27.58 -8.24 -5.22
N CYS A 127 -27.62 -7.63 -4.05
CA CYS A 127 -27.66 -6.18 -3.87
C CYS A 127 -27.11 -5.78 -2.49
N LEU A 128 -26.97 -4.49 -2.26
CA LEU A 128 -26.49 -3.91 -1.02
C LEU A 128 -27.62 -3.18 -0.29
N THR A 129 -27.71 -3.30 1.02
CA THR A 129 -28.55 -2.41 1.84
C THR A 129 -27.95 -1.00 1.86
N SER A 130 -28.74 0.03 2.21
CA SER A 130 -28.22 1.41 2.36
C SER A 130 -27.09 1.52 3.38
N ALA A 131 -27.12 0.69 4.44
CA ALA A 131 -26.04 0.62 5.42
C ALA A 131 -24.75 0.06 4.81
N GLN A 132 -24.85 -0.97 3.97
CA GLN A 132 -23.72 -1.56 3.25
C GLN A 132 -23.17 -0.61 2.19
N VAL A 133 -24.03 0.08 1.43
CA VAL A 133 -23.60 1.15 0.50
C VAL A 133 -22.79 2.21 1.24
N THR A 134 -23.28 2.66 2.39
CA THR A 134 -22.56 3.62 3.24
C THR A 134 -21.21 3.08 3.72
N ALA A 135 -21.16 1.80 4.10
CA ALA A 135 -19.94 1.15 4.54
C ALA A 135 -18.89 1.09 3.41
N PHE A 136 -19.28 0.68 2.20
CA PHE A 136 -18.39 0.69 1.05
C PHE A 136 -17.89 2.09 0.69
N ARG A 137 -18.75 3.11 0.66
CA ARG A 137 -18.34 4.50 0.42
C ARG A 137 -17.26 4.95 1.40
N ARG A 138 -17.46 4.70 2.71
CA ARG A 138 -16.49 5.03 3.75
C ARG A 138 -15.13 4.34 3.58
N GLN A 139 -15.09 3.15 2.97
CA GLN A 139 -13.82 2.49 2.65
C GLN A 139 -13.04 3.22 1.55
N TYR A 140 -13.76 3.89 0.63
CA TYR A 140 -13.20 4.65 -0.49
C TYR A 140 -12.98 6.14 -0.17
N GLU A 141 -13.22 6.56 1.07
CA GLU A 141 -13.06 7.94 1.52
C GLU A 141 -11.89 8.08 2.50
N GLU A 142 -11.23 9.24 2.44
CA GLU A 142 -10.21 9.59 3.43
C GLU A 142 -10.83 10.08 4.74
N VAL A 143 -10.15 9.86 5.86
CA VAL A 143 -10.49 10.50 7.14
C VAL A 143 -9.45 11.57 7.44
N LYS A 144 -9.90 12.81 7.50
CA LYS A 144 -9.07 13.95 7.91
C LYS A 144 -9.11 14.14 9.42
N GLY A 145 -7.94 14.31 10.01
CA GLY A 145 -7.79 14.71 11.41
C GLY A 145 -7.78 16.21 11.59
N THR A 146 -7.46 16.63 12.79
CA THR A 146 -7.30 18.04 13.13
C THR A 146 -6.24 18.71 12.23
N GLY A 147 -6.55 19.88 11.71
CA GLY A 147 -5.67 20.62 10.81
C GLY A 147 -5.71 20.16 9.35
N GLY A 148 -6.68 19.31 8.97
CA GLY A 148 -6.88 18.87 7.59
C GLY A 148 -5.88 17.82 7.07
N ILE A 149 -5.05 17.26 7.96
CA ILE A 149 -4.09 16.21 7.61
C ILE A 149 -4.86 14.89 7.44
N THR A 150 -4.64 14.17 6.35
CA THR A 150 -5.23 12.85 6.15
C THR A 150 -4.65 11.87 7.17
N ASN A 151 -5.51 11.37 8.05
CA ASN A 151 -5.16 10.39 9.08
C ASN A 151 -5.36 8.95 8.58
N ILE A 152 -6.41 8.70 7.79
CA ILE A 152 -6.66 7.40 7.18
C ILE A 152 -6.84 7.63 5.68
N PHE A 153 -6.00 6.97 4.91
CA PHE A 153 -6.11 6.97 3.45
C PHE A 153 -7.15 5.93 2.99
N PRO A 154 -7.90 6.22 1.90
CA PRO A 154 -8.91 5.31 1.40
C PRO A 154 -8.31 4.01 0.85
N TYR A 155 -9.11 2.96 0.78
CA TYR A 155 -8.82 1.83 -0.09
C TYR A 155 -8.96 2.24 -1.56
N THR A 156 -8.23 1.57 -2.42
CA THR A 156 -8.39 1.67 -3.86
C THR A 156 -9.56 0.82 -4.34
N ARG A 157 -10.27 1.29 -5.35
CA ARG A 157 -11.18 0.46 -6.13
C ARG A 157 -10.37 -0.56 -6.91
N GLY A 158 -10.76 -1.83 -6.82
CA GLY A 158 -9.99 -3.00 -7.29
C GLY A 158 -9.45 -3.87 -6.14
N SER A 159 -9.28 -3.30 -4.94
CA SER A 159 -8.72 -4.01 -3.78
C SER A 159 -9.71 -4.89 -3.00
N GLU A 160 -11.01 -4.84 -3.31
CA GLU A 160 -12.10 -5.45 -2.55
C GLU A 160 -11.87 -6.94 -2.23
N PRO A 161 -11.39 -7.79 -3.17
CA PRO A 161 -11.20 -9.21 -2.90
C PRO A 161 -10.20 -9.53 -1.78
N GLY A 162 -9.32 -8.58 -1.47
CA GLY A 162 -8.35 -8.72 -0.39
C GLY A 162 -8.85 -8.30 0.99
N TRP A 163 -9.96 -7.55 1.09
CA TRP A 163 -10.37 -6.90 2.34
C TRP A 163 -10.57 -7.87 3.51
N SER A 164 -11.18 -9.03 3.27
CA SER A 164 -11.44 -10.02 4.32
C SER A 164 -10.17 -10.60 4.98
N GLN A 165 -8.99 -10.37 4.40
CA GLN A 165 -7.72 -10.81 4.98
C GLN A 165 -7.30 -9.92 6.16
N TYR A 166 -7.63 -8.62 6.10
CA TYR A 166 -7.19 -7.61 7.06
C TYR A 166 -8.34 -6.90 7.78
N THR A 167 -9.56 -7.05 7.29
CA THR A 167 -10.75 -6.37 7.82
C THR A 167 -11.82 -7.39 8.20
N ASN A 168 -12.46 -7.19 9.35
CA ASN A 168 -13.58 -8.02 9.80
C ASN A 168 -14.89 -7.59 9.11
N VAL A 169 -14.97 -7.82 7.81
CA VAL A 169 -16.10 -7.37 6.97
C VAL A 169 -17.45 -8.00 7.31
N THR A 170 -17.43 -9.17 7.96
CA THR A 170 -18.65 -9.89 8.39
C THR A 170 -19.12 -9.47 9.78
N ALA A 171 -18.41 -8.57 10.46
CA ALA A 171 -18.61 -8.22 11.86
C ALA A 171 -18.65 -9.46 12.81
N ASP A 172 -17.86 -10.49 12.49
CA ASP A 172 -17.77 -11.72 13.27
C ASP A 172 -17.23 -11.42 14.68
N PRO A 173 -17.97 -11.72 15.77
CA PRO A 173 -17.53 -11.45 17.13
C PRO A 173 -16.28 -12.25 17.54
N VAL A 174 -16.06 -13.44 16.96
CA VAL A 174 -14.85 -14.24 17.21
C VAL A 174 -13.63 -13.56 16.60
N LYS A 175 -13.75 -13.04 15.37
CA LYS A 175 -12.69 -12.24 14.74
C LYS A 175 -12.44 -10.92 15.47
N ALA A 176 -13.50 -10.29 15.98
CA ALA A 176 -13.38 -9.07 16.78
C ALA A 176 -12.67 -9.34 18.12
N ALA A 177 -12.92 -10.49 18.74
CA ALA A 177 -12.25 -10.90 19.98
C ALA A 177 -10.81 -11.38 19.76
N ALA A 178 -10.53 -12.01 18.62
CA ALA A 178 -9.18 -12.42 18.19
C ALA A 178 -8.39 -11.21 17.69
N VAL A 179 -8.28 -10.19 18.51
CA VAL A 179 -7.78 -8.86 18.15
C VAL A 179 -6.39 -8.94 17.56
N ARG A 180 -6.29 -8.70 16.28
CA ARG A 180 -5.01 -8.42 15.63
C ARG A 180 -4.39 -7.20 16.31
N ASN A 181 -3.14 -7.35 16.77
CA ASN A 181 -2.36 -6.27 17.38
C ASN A 181 -2.93 -5.73 18.73
N LEU A 182 -3.34 -6.61 19.64
CA LEU A 182 -3.80 -6.22 21.00
C LEU A 182 -2.80 -5.30 21.69
N ASP A 183 -1.50 -5.62 21.63
CA ASP A 183 -0.43 -4.84 22.22
C ASP A 183 -0.31 -3.45 21.57
N LEU A 184 -0.47 -3.38 20.26
CA LEU A 184 -0.44 -2.11 19.54
C LEU A 184 -1.67 -1.25 19.88
N ARG A 185 -2.85 -1.84 19.98
CA ARG A 185 -4.08 -1.14 20.44
C ARG A 185 -3.92 -0.63 21.87
N ALA A 186 -3.36 -1.44 22.77
CA ALA A 186 -3.05 -1.03 24.12
C ALA A 186 -2.09 0.17 24.14
N ALA A 187 -1.06 0.13 23.31
CA ALA A 187 -0.09 1.22 23.18
C ALA A 187 -0.71 2.51 22.63
N MET A 188 -1.70 2.41 21.73
CA MET A 188 -2.35 3.57 21.10
C MET A 188 -3.49 4.16 21.94
N PHE A 189 -4.25 3.32 22.65
CA PHE A 189 -5.47 3.73 23.34
C PHE A 189 -5.40 3.66 24.87
N GLY A 190 -4.20 3.48 25.41
CA GLY A 190 -3.99 3.50 26.87
C GLY A 190 -4.43 2.23 27.60
N GLY A 191 -4.59 1.12 26.91
CA GLY A 191 -4.85 -0.18 27.54
C GLY A 191 -5.63 -1.18 26.66
N PRO A 192 -5.65 -2.47 27.06
CA PRO A 192 -6.31 -3.52 26.31
C PRO A 192 -7.84 -3.44 26.33
N ASN A 193 -8.41 -2.64 27.24
CA ASN A 193 -9.85 -2.53 27.48
C ASN A 193 -10.50 -1.35 26.73
N PHE A 194 -9.89 -0.88 25.65
CA PHE A 194 -10.49 0.17 24.86
C PHE A 194 -11.85 -0.25 24.31
N ASP A 195 -12.88 0.55 24.60
CA ASP A 195 -14.25 0.31 24.17
C ASP A 195 -14.45 0.76 22.72
N PHE A 196 -14.47 -0.18 21.81
CA PHE A 196 -14.67 0.08 20.36
C PHE A 196 -15.99 0.80 20.04
N ALA A 197 -17.03 0.64 20.86
CA ALA A 197 -18.28 1.38 20.67
C ALA A 197 -18.10 2.90 20.81
N LYS A 198 -17.02 3.32 21.47
CA LYS A 198 -16.65 4.73 21.67
C LYS A 198 -15.59 5.23 20.70
N PHE A 199 -15.17 4.40 19.73
CA PHE A 199 -14.17 4.80 18.74
C PHE A 199 -14.67 5.97 17.90
N ASP A 200 -13.86 7.03 17.87
CA ASP A 200 -14.06 8.21 17.03
C ASP A 200 -12.92 8.30 16.00
N PRO A 201 -13.22 8.14 14.69
CA PRO A 201 -12.18 8.07 13.68
C PRO A 201 -11.33 9.34 13.55
N VAL A 202 -11.85 10.51 13.91
CA VAL A 202 -11.10 11.76 13.85
C VAL A 202 -10.27 11.96 15.10
N ARG A 203 -10.89 11.87 16.28
CA ARG A 203 -10.24 12.07 17.58
C ARG A 203 -9.13 11.04 17.81
N ASP A 204 -9.45 9.77 17.64
CA ASP A 204 -8.56 8.68 18.05
C ASP A 204 -7.39 8.51 17.09
N THR A 205 -7.60 8.74 15.80
CA THR A 205 -6.51 8.74 14.82
C THR A 205 -5.58 9.95 14.99
N THR A 206 -6.11 11.10 15.43
CA THR A 206 -5.28 12.26 15.78
C THR A 206 -4.49 11.99 17.06
N HIS A 207 -5.12 11.38 18.07
CA HIS A 207 -4.47 11.03 19.33
C HIS A 207 -3.30 10.05 19.16
N ALA A 208 -3.41 9.05 18.27
CA ALA A 208 -2.34 8.07 18.02
C ALA A 208 -0.99 8.70 17.67
N ARG A 209 -0.98 9.92 17.11
CA ARG A 209 0.25 10.65 16.79
C ARG A 209 0.97 11.19 18.02
N SER A 210 0.25 11.36 19.14
CA SER A 210 0.77 11.96 20.37
C SER A 210 1.25 10.94 21.40
N VAL A 211 0.97 9.65 21.22
CA VAL A 211 1.38 8.63 22.20
C VAL A 211 2.88 8.43 22.21
N ASN A 212 3.44 8.12 23.37
CA ASN A 212 4.87 7.92 23.53
C ASN A 212 5.45 6.81 22.62
N PHE A 213 4.66 5.81 22.29
CA PHE A 213 5.06 4.73 21.42
C PHE A 213 5.31 5.22 19.97
N ALA A 214 4.62 6.26 19.53
CA ALA A 214 4.79 6.83 18.19
C ALA A 214 6.24 7.19 17.88
N LYS A 215 6.97 7.78 18.82
CA LYS A 215 8.37 8.17 18.63
C LYS A 215 9.32 7.00 18.30
N TYR A 216 8.96 5.77 18.68
CA TYR A 216 9.73 4.57 18.37
C TYR A 216 9.21 3.89 17.09
N TYR A 217 7.90 3.93 16.90
CA TYR A 217 7.24 3.23 15.79
C TYR A 217 7.29 4.01 14.47
N GLU A 218 7.10 5.34 14.54
CA GLU A 218 6.97 6.19 13.35
C GLU A 218 8.23 6.20 12.48
N ALA A 219 8.05 5.93 11.20
CA ALA A 219 9.01 6.12 10.12
C ALA A 219 8.46 7.14 9.11
N ASP A 220 7.84 8.21 9.62
CA ASP A 220 7.04 9.19 8.88
C ASP A 220 7.79 10.51 8.63
N ASN A 221 9.06 10.59 8.99
CA ASN A 221 9.87 11.77 8.74
C ASN A 221 10.29 11.85 7.26
N PRO A 222 9.87 12.87 6.50
CA PRO A 222 10.29 13.05 5.10
C PRO A 222 11.68 13.66 4.98
N ASP A 223 12.28 14.12 6.08
CA ASP A 223 13.59 14.75 6.13
C ASP A 223 14.68 13.68 6.19
N ILE A 224 15.20 13.30 5.01
CA ILE A 224 16.25 12.29 4.82
C ILE A 224 17.53 12.83 4.14
N PRO A 225 17.88 14.15 4.22
CA PRO A 225 19.09 14.68 3.58
C PRO A 225 20.38 14.00 4.01
N PRO A 226 20.61 13.58 5.28
CA PRO A 226 21.84 12.89 5.63
C PRO A 226 22.08 11.61 4.84
N PHE A 227 21.01 10.83 4.58
CA PHE A 227 21.09 9.65 3.74
C PHE A 227 21.38 10.00 2.27
N LEU A 228 20.68 11.01 1.73
CA LEU A 228 20.83 11.41 0.33
C LEU A 228 22.16 12.12 0.05
N ALA A 229 22.69 12.90 0.99
CA ALA A 229 23.96 13.61 0.86
C ALA A 229 25.17 12.69 0.67
N LYS A 230 25.06 11.43 1.10
CA LYS A 230 26.05 10.37 0.88
C LYS A 230 25.90 9.65 -0.47
N GLY A 231 24.98 10.10 -1.30
CA GLY A 231 24.64 9.43 -2.55
C GLY A 231 23.60 8.32 -2.39
N GLY A 232 22.97 8.20 -1.21
CA GLY A 232 21.93 7.22 -0.91
C GLY A 232 20.80 7.22 -1.94
N LYS A 233 20.28 6.02 -2.26
CA LYS A 233 19.17 5.83 -3.21
C LYS A 233 18.02 5.14 -2.53
N LEU A 234 16.80 5.66 -2.73
CA LEU A 234 15.57 5.12 -2.14
C LEU A 234 14.57 4.77 -3.25
N ILE A 235 14.21 3.50 -3.33
CA ILE A 235 13.03 3.06 -4.08
C ILE A 235 11.90 2.77 -3.10
N LEU A 236 10.77 3.45 -3.30
CA LEU A 236 9.48 3.12 -2.72
C LEU A 236 8.66 2.33 -3.73
N TRP A 237 7.89 1.36 -3.29
CA TRP A 237 6.89 0.73 -4.16
C TRP A 237 5.65 0.32 -3.37
N HIS A 238 4.49 0.25 -4.05
CA HIS A 238 3.25 -0.18 -3.44
C HIS A 238 2.32 -0.81 -4.46
N GLY A 239 1.67 -1.91 -4.09
CA GLY A 239 0.60 -2.52 -4.88
C GLY A 239 -0.68 -1.68 -4.79
N LEU A 240 -1.32 -1.39 -5.92
CA LEU A 240 -2.54 -0.59 -5.92
C LEU A 240 -3.75 -1.34 -5.34
N ASP A 241 -3.73 -2.67 -5.35
CA ASP A 241 -4.80 -3.50 -4.76
C ASP A 241 -4.49 -3.92 -3.31
N ASP A 242 -3.58 -3.21 -2.65
CA ASP A 242 -3.19 -3.54 -1.27
C ASP A 242 -4.38 -3.37 -0.30
N PRO A 243 -4.84 -4.46 0.35
CA PRO A 243 -5.95 -4.43 1.29
C PRO A 243 -5.52 -4.14 2.74
N ALA A 244 -4.24 -3.90 2.99
CA ALA A 244 -3.69 -3.60 4.31
C ALA A 244 -3.34 -2.10 4.42
N PRO A 245 -2.09 -1.62 4.26
CA PRO A 245 -1.84 -0.19 4.17
C PRO A 245 -2.32 0.35 2.82
N SER A 246 -2.91 1.54 2.82
CA SER A 246 -3.31 2.18 1.58
C SER A 246 -2.10 2.67 0.77
N PRO A 247 -2.03 2.43 -0.55
CA PRO A 247 -0.96 2.95 -1.40
C PRO A 247 -0.90 4.49 -1.41
N TRP A 248 -2.01 5.15 -1.15
CA TRP A 248 -2.06 6.62 -1.10
C TRP A 248 -1.27 7.20 0.07
N GLY A 249 -1.09 6.43 1.15
CA GLY A 249 -0.18 6.80 2.23
C GLY A 249 1.28 6.83 1.78
N THR A 250 1.69 5.87 0.94
CA THR A 250 3.06 5.86 0.38
C THR A 250 3.25 6.99 -0.64
N VAL A 251 2.22 7.31 -1.42
CA VAL A 251 2.24 8.48 -2.32
C VAL A 251 2.41 9.77 -1.51
N ASP A 252 1.60 9.97 -0.45
CA ASP A 252 1.73 11.14 0.45
C ASP A 252 3.14 11.25 1.04
N TYR A 253 3.70 10.14 1.53
CA TYR A 253 5.06 10.14 2.06
C TYR A 253 6.09 10.53 0.98
N TYR A 254 6.00 9.95 -0.21
CA TYR A 254 6.87 10.28 -1.34
C TYR A 254 6.80 11.76 -1.71
N GLU A 255 5.58 12.31 -1.84
CA GLU A 255 5.37 13.72 -2.18
C GLU A 255 5.92 14.66 -1.09
N ARG A 256 5.78 14.28 0.19
CA ARG A 256 6.40 15.01 1.31
C ARG A 256 7.92 14.97 1.26
N VAL A 257 8.52 13.83 0.91
CA VAL A 257 9.97 13.70 0.69
C VAL A 257 10.41 14.59 -0.47
N GLN A 258 9.70 14.56 -1.61
CA GLN A 258 10.01 15.44 -2.76
C GLN A 258 10.00 16.92 -2.35
N LYS A 259 9.02 17.32 -1.57
CA LYS A 259 8.90 18.70 -1.08
C LYS A 259 10.00 19.07 -0.08
N ALA A 260 10.34 18.19 0.85
CA ALA A 260 11.34 18.44 1.89
C ALA A 260 12.76 18.49 1.33
N VAL A 261 13.09 17.60 0.39
CA VAL A 261 14.41 17.45 -0.21
C VAL A 261 14.64 18.40 -1.39
N GLY A 262 13.56 18.75 -2.11
CA GLY A 262 13.62 19.61 -3.29
C GLY A 262 14.23 18.89 -4.51
N PRO A 263 14.95 19.61 -5.41
CA PRO A 263 15.41 19.08 -6.70
C PRO A 263 16.27 17.82 -6.61
N GLN A 264 17.03 17.63 -5.52
CA GLN A 264 17.85 16.43 -5.31
C GLN A 264 17.02 15.15 -5.21
N ALA A 265 15.77 15.24 -4.78
CA ALA A 265 14.89 14.09 -4.67
C ALA A 265 14.72 13.36 -6.02
N ALA A 266 14.65 14.10 -7.14
CA ALA A 266 14.49 13.52 -8.48
C ALA A 266 15.64 12.60 -8.89
N SER A 267 16.86 12.80 -8.37
CA SER A 267 18.04 11.98 -8.65
C SER A 267 18.30 10.91 -7.59
N SER A 268 17.48 10.84 -6.53
CA SER A 268 17.78 10.01 -5.36
C SER A 268 16.59 9.19 -4.85
N VAL A 269 15.36 9.53 -5.23
CA VAL A 269 14.16 8.83 -4.75
C VAL A 269 13.23 8.50 -5.93
N ARG A 270 12.71 7.26 -5.94
CA ARG A 270 11.69 6.80 -6.91
C ARG A 270 10.55 6.14 -6.17
N LEU A 271 9.34 6.27 -6.74
CA LEU A 271 8.16 5.52 -6.31
C LEU A 271 7.60 4.77 -7.52
N PHE A 272 7.29 3.49 -7.33
CA PHE A 272 6.59 2.65 -8.30
C PHE A 272 5.27 2.15 -7.71
N LEU A 273 4.17 2.39 -8.44
CA LEU A 273 2.86 1.84 -8.11
C LEU A 273 2.57 0.66 -9.02
N ALA A 274 2.11 -0.45 -8.43
CA ALA A 274 1.90 -1.71 -9.14
C ALA A 274 0.40 -2.04 -9.21
N PRO A 275 -0.30 -1.76 -10.35
CA PRO A 275 -1.71 -2.09 -10.52
C PRO A 275 -1.99 -3.57 -10.36
N GLY A 276 -3.10 -3.91 -9.68
CA GLY A 276 -3.51 -5.29 -9.46
C GLY A 276 -2.61 -6.09 -8.53
N VAL A 277 -1.65 -5.47 -7.86
CA VAL A 277 -0.76 -6.12 -6.88
C VAL A 277 -1.28 -5.87 -5.47
N ARG A 278 -1.38 -6.93 -4.68
CA ARG A 278 -1.81 -6.90 -3.28
C ARG A 278 -0.63 -6.62 -2.33
N HIS A 279 -0.87 -6.81 -1.04
CA HIS A 279 0.14 -6.54 0.00
C HIS A 279 1.40 -7.38 -0.19
N CYS A 280 2.52 -6.74 -0.48
CA CYS A 280 3.83 -7.35 -0.74
C CYS A 280 3.90 -8.35 -1.93
N GLY A 281 2.83 -8.53 -2.68
CA GLY A 281 2.80 -9.43 -3.85
C GLY A 281 1.44 -10.09 -4.06
N GLY A 282 1.36 -11.00 -5.02
CA GLY A 282 0.10 -11.63 -5.43
C GLY A 282 -0.86 -10.64 -6.10
N GLY A 283 -2.13 -11.07 -6.28
CA GLY A 283 -3.13 -10.28 -6.99
C GLY A 283 -3.18 -10.57 -8.50
N PRO A 284 -4.15 -9.95 -9.21
CA PRO A 284 -4.37 -10.21 -10.64
C PRO A 284 -3.39 -9.49 -11.57
N GLY A 285 -2.63 -8.51 -11.08
CA GLY A 285 -1.70 -7.72 -11.89
C GLY A 285 -0.33 -8.40 -12.12
N ALA A 286 0.61 -7.65 -12.69
CA ALA A 286 2.00 -8.07 -12.84
C ALA A 286 2.72 -7.99 -11.48
N ASN A 287 2.68 -9.08 -10.72
CA ASN A 287 2.96 -9.16 -9.29
C ASN A 287 4.39 -9.60 -8.93
N THR A 288 5.25 -9.79 -9.92
CA THR A 288 6.63 -10.24 -9.73
C THR A 288 7.58 -9.34 -10.51
N PHE A 289 8.49 -8.69 -9.82
CA PHE A 289 9.46 -7.74 -10.37
C PHE A 289 10.73 -7.70 -9.53
N ASP A 290 11.84 -7.39 -10.16
CA ASP A 290 13.11 -7.16 -9.49
C ASP A 290 13.38 -5.65 -9.37
N LEU A 291 13.57 -5.18 -8.16
CA LEU A 291 13.97 -3.80 -7.86
C LEU A 291 15.43 -3.71 -7.44
N LEU A 292 16.06 -4.83 -7.08
CA LEU A 292 17.42 -4.82 -6.57
C LEU A 292 18.43 -4.57 -7.70
N ALA A 293 18.29 -5.25 -8.84
CA ALA A 293 19.20 -5.05 -9.96
C ALA A 293 19.13 -3.60 -10.51
N PRO A 294 17.95 -3.00 -10.78
CA PRO A 294 17.88 -1.58 -11.15
C PRO A 294 18.40 -0.62 -10.08
N LEU A 295 18.24 -0.94 -8.79
CA LEU A 295 18.81 -0.14 -7.70
C LEU A 295 20.33 -0.19 -7.70
N ASP A 296 20.92 -1.37 -7.89
CA ASP A 296 22.38 -1.56 -7.95
C ASP A 296 22.99 -0.81 -9.15
N GLU A 297 22.35 -0.89 -10.31
CA GLU A 297 22.73 -0.10 -11.50
C GLU A 297 22.63 1.41 -11.25
N TRP A 298 21.58 1.85 -10.56
CA TRP A 298 21.41 3.25 -10.17
C TRP A 298 22.55 3.73 -9.25
N VAL A 299 22.91 2.92 -8.25
CA VAL A 299 24.02 3.25 -7.34
C VAL A 299 25.36 3.32 -8.08
N LYS A 300 25.59 2.41 -9.03
CA LYS A 300 26.85 2.32 -9.79
C LYS A 300 27.01 3.41 -10.84
N HIS A 301 25.93 3.71 -11.56
CA HIS A 301 25.97 4.54 -12.76
C HIS A 301 25.24 5.87 -12.64
N GLY A 302 24.53 6.12 -11.54
CA GLY A 302 23.85 7.38 -11.29
C GLY A 302 22.53 7.57 -12.04
N THR A 303 22.14 6.63 -12.93
CA THR A 303 20.92 6.72 -13.73
C THR A 303 19.74 6.10 -12.98
N ALA A 304 18.79 6.94 -12.59
CA ALA A 304 17.59 6.49 -11.88
C ALA A 304 16.69 5.66 -12.80
N PRO A 305 16.12 4.54 -12.32
CA PRO A 305 15.16 3.78 -13.12
C PRO A 305 13.85 4.54 -13.26
N ASP A 306 13.37 4.71 -14.49
CA ASP A 306 12.07 5.30 -14.79
C ASP A 306 11.03 4.23 -15.14
N ARG A 307 11.48 2.99 -15.38
CA ARG A 307 10.67 1.85 -15.76
C ARG A 307 11.25 0.56 -15.18
N ILE A 308 10.40 -0.29 -14.62
CA ILE A 308 10.74 -1.64 -14.15
C ILE A 308 9.85 -2.64 -14.89
N SER A 309 10.43 -3.71 -15.41
CA SER A 309 9.66 -4.81 -16.00
C SER A 309 9.02 -5.65 -14.88
N ALA A 310 7.72 -5.89 -14.98
CA ALA A 310 6.98 -6.75 -14.08
C ALA A 310 6.20 -7.81 -14.85
N ARG A 311 6.01 -8.98 -14.24
CA ARG A 311 5.27 -10.09 -14.84
C ARG A 311 4.26 -10.66 -13.87
N ARG A 312 3.18 -11.25 -14.39
CA ARG A 312 2.22 -12.02 -13.59
C ARG A 312 2.75 -13.42 -13.37
N VAL A 313 2.83 -13.81 -12.09
CA VAL A 313 2.97 -15.20 -11.68
C VAL A 313 1.66 -15.60 -11.00
N ALA A 314 0.82 -16.32 -11.71
CA ALA A 314 -0.45 -16.80 -11.17
C ALA A 314 -0.23 -18.01 -10.26
N PRO A 315 -1.00 -18.12 -9.15
CA PRO A 315 -1.04 -19.34 -8.37
C PRO A 315 -1.52 -20.53 -9.24
N PRO A 316 -1.02 -21.75 -9.01
CA PRO A 316 -1.39 -22.91 -9.83
C PRO A 316 -2.90 -23.17 -9.92
N GLU A 317 -3.64 -22.84 -8.85
CA GLU A 317 -5.11 -22.99 -8.74
C GLU A 317 -5.91 -21.90 -9.44
N THR A 318 -5.27 -20.84 -9.91
CA THR A 318 -5.94 -19.71 -10.58
C THR A 318 -5.31 -19.48 -11.94
N PRO A 319 -5.85 -20.07 -13.01
CA PRO A 319 -5.25 -19.96 -14.36
C PRO A 319 -5.51 -18.56 -14.93
N LEU A 320 -4.68 -17.59 -14.58
CA LEU A 320 -4.62 -16.29 -15.23
C LEU A 320 -3.62 -16.35 -16.39
N ALA A 321 -3.94 -15.71 -17.52
CA ALA A 321 -3.02 -15.62 -18.64
C ALA A 321 -1.70 -14.97 -18.22
N PRO A 322 -0.54 -15.39 -18.75
CA PRO A 322 0.72 -14.68 -18.56
C PRO A 322 0.57 -13.22 -18.97
N MET A 323 1.17 -12.33 -18.20
CA MET A 323 1.13 -10.89 -18.45
C MET A 323 2.48 -10.30 -18.09
N SER A 324 2.94 -9.33 -18.87
CA SER A 324 3.99 -8.39 -18.45
C SER A 324 3.49 -6.95 -18.52
N ARG A 325 3.95 -6.10 -17.60
CA ARG A 325 3.61 -4.67 -17.53
C ARG A 325 4.83 -3.87 -17.08
N PRO A 326 5.02 -2.66 -17.58
CA PRO A 326 5.98 -1.77 -16.97
C PRO A 326 5.41 -1.22 -15.65
N LEU A 327 6.21 -1.19 -14.59
CA LEU A 327 5.98 -0.28 -13.49
C LEU A 327 6.69 1.02 -13.86
N CYS A 328 5.97 2.12 -13.84
CA CYS A 328 6.48 3.45 -14.21
C CYS A 328 6.82 4.24 -12.96
N ALA A 329 7.89 5.03 -13.01
CA ALA A 329 8.19 5.95 -11.91
C ALA A 329 7.08 6.99 -11.76
N TYR A 330 6.48 7.06 -10.57
CA TYR A 330 5.41 8.01 -10.25
C TYR A 330 5.86 9.47 -10.51
N PRO A 331 5.02 10.34 -11.08
CA PRO A 331 3.59 10.19 -11.31
C PRO A 331 3.20 9.50 -12.64
N ALA A 332 4.17 9.09 -13.47
CA ALA A 332 3.87 8.36 -14.69
C ALA A 332 3.23 7.00 -14.39
N ARG A 333 2.41 6.52 -15.31
CA ARG A 333 1.72 5.24 -15.24
C ARG A 333 1.78 4.48 -16.56
N PRO A 334 1.62 3.15 -16.53
CA PRO A 334 1.48 2.37 -17.76
C PRO A 334 0.28 2.85 -18.56
N SER A 335 0.48 3.12 -19.84
CA SER A 335 -0.60 3.48 -20.75
C SER A 335 -0.46 2.66 -22.02
N TYR A 336 -1.53 1.96 -22.40
CA TYR A 336 -1.57 1.17 -23.62
C TYR A 336 -1.44 2.07 -24.86
N VAL A 337 -0.63 1.66 -25.83
CA VAL A 337 -0.39 2.47 -27.04
C VAL A 337 -1.48 2.31 -28.12
N GLY A 338 -2.51 1.49 -27.86
CA GLY A 338 -3.64 1.28 -28.76
C GLY A 338 -3.43 0.16 -29.80
N ASN A 339 -2.28 -0.49 -29.80
CA ASN A 339 -1.97 -1.63 -30.69
C ASN A 339 -0.99 -2.60 -30.00
N GLY A 340 -0.87 -3.82 -30.53
CA GLY A 340 -0.02 -4.87 -29.97
C GLY A 340 -0.76 -5.75 -28.95
N ASP A 341 -0.02 -6.72 -28.39
CA ASP A 341 -0.54 -7.64 -27.39
C ASP A 341 -0.75 -6.91 -26.07
N VAL A 342 -1.98 -6.92 -25.57
CA VAL A 342 -2.35 -6.32 -24.27
C VAL A 342 -1.68 -7.03 -23.08
N ASN A 343 -1.11 -8.21 -23.26
CA ASN A 343 -0.37 -8.91 -22.21
C ASN A 343 1.15 -8.69 -22.28
N ASP A 344 1.62 -7.88 -23.22
CA ASP A 344 3.05 -7.60 -23.41
C ASP A 344 3.39 -6.16 -23.00
N GLU A 345 4.37 -6.00 -22.12
CA GLU A 345 4.82 -4.68 -21.65
C GLU A 345 5.33 -3.75 -22.77
N ARG A 346 5.72 -4.31 -23.94
CA ARG A 346 6.14 -3.53 -25.11
C ARG A 346 4.99 -2.75 -25.75
N SER A 347 3.75 -3.12 -25.45
CA SER A 347 2.53 -2.41 -25.88
C SER A 347 2.15 -1.24 -24.97
N PHE A 348 3.01 -0.91 -24.01
CA PHE A 348 2.76 0.16 -23.01
C PHE A 348 3.90 1.15 -22.97
N VAL A 349 3.54 2.41 -22.72
CA VAL A 349 4.47 3.51 -22.43
C VAL A 349 4.18 4.11 -21.06
N CYS A 350 5.22 4.66 -20.42
CA CYS A 350 5.09 5.42 -19.18
C CYS A 350 4.73 6.87 -19.50
N ARG A 351 3.55 7.35 -19.09
CA ARG A 351 3.08 8.73 -19.29
C ARG A 351 2.10 9.19 -18.21
#